data_19212d4c962f4707392f9ae42c3f038f
#
_entry.id   19212d4c962f4707392f9ae42c3f038f
#
_cell.length_a   1.000
_cell.length_b   1.000
_cell.length_c   1.000
_cell.angle_alpha   90.00
_cell.angle_beta   90.00
_cell.angle_gamma   90.00
#
_symmetry.space_group_name_H-M   'P 1'
#
loop_
_entity.id
_entity.type
_entity.pdbx_description
1 polymer ?
#
loop_
_entity_poly.entity_id
_entity_poly.type
_entity_poly.pdbx_seq_one_letter_code
_entity_poly.pdbx_strand_id
1 'polypeptide(L)'
;TMSTICTGSAAARAFRSGVKYGNAEFIQVHPTAIPGTDKLRLMSESARGEGGRVWVPKKAQDPRDPRDIPASERYYFLEERYPTYGNLVPRDIATREIFDVCVNMGLSVEKERLCVFLDVTELPPETLHKLDGILEIYEKFQGMNPRVTPMKIFPAIHYSMGGMWTDYAKDEKTGGLIAGDPRNQHTNVPGIYAIGEADYHYHGGNRLGANSLLSCIFSGLLVAPCVTNYAKTL
;
A
#
# COMPACT_ATOMS: atom_id res chain seq x y z
N THR A 1 -6.10 0.60 -1.14
CA THR A 1 -7.47 0.46 -1.67
C THR A 1 -8.46 0.41 -0.54
N MET A 2 -9.03 1.54 -0.22
CA MET A 2 -10.05 1.65 0.82
C MET A 2 -11.44 1.70 0.17
N SER A 3 -12.37 0.91 0.71
CA SER A 3 -13.79 1.08 0.36
C SER A 3 -14.38 2.19 1.21
N THR A 4 -15.28 2.99 0.65
CA THR A 4 -15.99 4.05 1.38
C THR A 4 -16.84 3.53 2.54
N ILE A 5 -17.20 2.23 2.51
CA ILE A 5 -17.92 1.58 3.61
C ILE A 5 -17.00 1.09 4.75
N CYS A 6 -15.68 1.08 4.54
CA CYS A 6 -14.70 0.74 5.58
C CYS A 6 -14.40 1.98 6.43
N THR A 7 -15.31 2.33 7.31
CA THR A 7 -15.27 3.55 8.13
C THR A 7 -14.52 3.39 9.46
N GLY A 8 -13.93 2.21 9.72
CA GLY A 8 -13.29 1.91 11.00
C GLY A 8 -14.26 1.71 12.17
N SER A 9 -15.54 1.48 11.89
CA SER A 9 -16.58 1.38 12.92
C SER A 9 -16.34 0.23 13.90
N ALA A 10 -15.85 -0.91 13.44
CA ALA A 10 -15.52 -2.05 14.31
C ALA A 10 -14.34 -1.71 15.23
N ALA A 11 -13.28 -1.11 14.69
CA ALA A 11 -12.13 -0.66 15.46
C ALA A 11 -12.52 0.41 16.50
N ALA A 12 -13.34 1.39 16.10
CA ALA A 12 -13.86 2.42 17.00
C ALA A 12 -14.71 1.82 18.13
N ARG A 13 -15.50 0.77 17.85
CA ARG A 13 -16.28 0.08 18.87
C ARG A 13 -15.38 -0.64 19.88
N ALA A 14 -14.37 -1.35 19.39
CA ALA A 14 -13.37 -2.00 20.25
C ALA A 14 -12.64 -0.97 21.14
N PHE A 15 -12.20 0.15 20.57
CA PHE A 15 -11.57 1.24 21.31
C PHE A 15 -12.49 1.81 22.41
N ARG A 16 -13.76 2.08 22.10
CA ARG A 16 -14.73 2.55 23.09
C ARG A 16 -15.03 1.51 24.20
N SER A 17 -14.78 0.23 23.94
CA SER A 17 -14.88 -0.85 24.91
C SER A 17 -13.61 -1.00 25.75
N GLY A 18 -12.62 -0.13 25.59
CA GLY A 18 -11.40 -0.09 26.39
C GLY A 18 -10.20 -0.82 25.76
N VAL A 19 -10.31 -1.28 24.52
CA VAL A 19 -9.16 -1.85 23.81
C VAL A 19 -8.13 -0.75 23.53
N LYS A 20 -6.88 -0.98 23.91
CA LYS A 20 -5.77 -0.08 23.63
C LYS A 20 -5.42 -0.11 22.15
N TYR A 21 -4.90 1.01 21.63
CA TYR A 21 -4.39 1.15 20.29
C TYR A 21 -2.90 1.46 20.31
N GLY A 22 -2.15 0.85 19.40
CA GLY A 22 -0.73 1.14 19.17
C GLY A 22 -0.51 1.70 17.77
N ASN A 23 0.46 2.58 17.61
CA ASN A 23 0.93 3.11 16.33
C ASN A 23 -0.18 3.71 15.43
N ALA A 24 -1.22 4.30 16.02
CA ALA A 24 -2.39 4.79 15.29
C ALA A 24 -2.07 5.88 14.24
N GLU A 25 -0.95 6.56 14.40
CA GLU A 25 -0.42 7.57 13.48
C GLU A 25 0.21 6.99 12.22
N PHE A 26 0.52 5.69 12.19
CA PHE A 26 1.22 5.06 11.05
C PHE A 26 0.23 4.58 10.00
N ILE A 27 -0.10 5.46 9.08
CA ILE A 27 -0.94 5.18 7.91
C ILE A 27 -0.08 5.13 6.66
N GLN A 28 -0.13 4.02 5.94
CA GLN A 28 0.59 3.87 4.68
C GLN A 28 -0.20 4.48 3.52
N VAL A 29 0.47 5.33 2.76
CA VAL A 29 -0.02 5.82 1.48
C VAL A 29 0.62 5.00 0.37
N HIS A 30 -0.19 4.50 -0.57
CA HIS A 30 0.30 3.79 -1.75
C HIS A 30 0.53 4.79 -2.89
N PRO A 31 1.70 4.81 -3.53
CA PRO A 31 2.02 5.81 -4.54
C PRO A 31 1.30 5.60 -5.88
N THR A 32 0.77 4.40 -6.15
CA THR A 32 0.25 4.01 -7.46
C THR A 32 -1.24 3.66 -7.43
N ALA A 33 -2.07 4.48 -6.77
CA ALA A 33 -3.52 4.35 -6.90
C ALA A 33 -3.96 4.78 -8.31
N ILE A 34 -5.02 4.14 -8.81
CA ILE A 34 -5.64 4.42 -10.11
C ILE A 34 -6.73 5.47 -9.90
N PRO A 35 -6.75 6.58 -10.67
CA PRO A 35 -7.81 7.57 -10.60
C PRO A 35 -9.21 6.95 -10.78
N GLY A 36 -10.19 7.45 -10.08
CA GLY A 36 -11.57 6.97 -10.15
C GLY A 36 -12.48 7.77 -9.22
N THR A 37 -13.80 7.64 -9.40
CA THR A 37 -14.81 8.40 -8.65
C THR A 37 -15.50 7.61 -7.56
N ASP A 38 -15.49 6.28 -7.65
CA ASP A 38 -16.30 5.41 -6.78
C ASP A 38 -15.51 4.79 -5.63
N LYS A 39 -14.29 4.31 -5.88
CA LYS A 39 -13.41 3.74 -4.86
C LYS A 39 -11.96 3.84 -5.29
N LEU A 40 -11.05 3.77 -4.33
CA LEU A 40 -9.62 3.69 -4.61
C LEU A 40 -9.26 2.30 -5.15
N ARG A 41 -8.63 2.27 -6.32
CA ARG A 41 -8.05 1.08 -6.93
C ARG A 41 -6.54 1.22 -6.96
N LEU A 42 -5.83 0.12 -6.95
CA LEU A 42 -4.36 0.14 -7.03
C LEU A 42 -3.88 -0.43 -8.35
N MET A 43 -2.89 0.25 -8.91
CA MET A 43 -1.93 -0.38 -9.80
C MET A 43 -0.92 -1.13 -8.93
N SER A 44 -0.71 -2.40 -9.23
CA SER A 44 0.24 -3.24 -8.51
C SER A 44 1.65 -2.63 -8.50
N GLU A 45 2.34 -2.76 -7.40
CA GLU A 45 3.75 -2.38 -7.28
C GLU A 45 4.65 -3.14 -8.27
N SER A 46 4.20 -4.31 -8.73
CA SER A 46 4.89 -5.09 -9.75
C SER A 46 5.12 -4.30 -11.05
N ALA A 47 4.24 -3.35 -11.42
CA ALA A 47 4.45 -2.52 -12.59
C ALA A 47 5.75 -1.71 -12.49
N ARG A 48 6.07 -1.14 -11.30
CA ARG A 48 7.37 -0.50 -11.06
C ARG A 48 8.50 -1.52 -10.91
N GLY A 49 8.21 -2.63 -10.24
CA GLY A 49 9.16 -3.72 -9.99
C GLY A 49 9.70 -4.36 -11.26
N GLU A 50 8.88 -4.49 -12.29
CA GLU A 50 9.25 -5.03 -13.60
C GLU A 50 9.84 -3.98 -14.57
N GLY A 51 10.11 -2.76 -14.10
CA GLY A 51 10.78 -1.72 -14.87
C GLY A 51 9.90 -0.57 -15.34
N GLY A 52 8.64 -0.50 -14.89
CA GLY A 52 7.79 0.66 -15.16
C GLY A 52 8.36 1.94 -14.57
N ARG A 53 8.36 3.01 -15.35
CA ARG A 53 9.02 4.29 -15.05
C ARG A 53 8.00 5.35 -14.64
N VAL A 54 8.30 6.06 -13.55
CA VAL A 54 7.44 7.16 -13.05
C VAL A 54 8.00 8.50 -13.52
N TRP A 55 7.15 9.32 -14.14
CA TRP A 55 7.57 10.60 -14.67
C TRP A 55 6.43 11.63 -14.75
N VAL A 56 6.80 12.89 -14.96
CA VAL A 56 5.93 14.00 -15.33
C VAL A 56 6.53 14.78 -16.48
N PRO A 57 5.74 15.52 -17.29
CA PRO A 57 6.28 16.49 -18.23
C PRO A 57 7.10 17.55 -17.48
N LYS A 58 8.24 17.99 -18.05
CA LYS A 58 9.00 19.13 -17.54
C LYS A 58 8.23 20.45 -17.62
N LYS A 59 7.26 20.52 -18.54
CA LYS A 59 6.34 21.64 -18.68
C LYS A 59 5.09 21.40 -17.86
N ALA A 60 4.79 22.33 -16.95
CA ALA A 60 3.57 22.29 -16.15
C ALA A 60 2.32 22.32 -17.02
N GLN A 61 1.32 21.50 -16.70
CA GLN A 61 0.03 21.42 -17.38
C GLN A 61 0.17 21.24 -18.91
N ASP A 62 1.13 20.40 -19.35
CA ASP A 62 1.32 20.09 -20.77
C ASP A 62 0.05 19.46 -21.35
N PRO A 63 -0.57 20.06 -22.38
CA PRO A 63 -1.83 19.56 -22.94
C PRO A 63 -1.65 18.40 -23.94
N ARG A 64 -0.40 18.05 -24.27
CA ARG A 64 -0.11 16.97 -25.23
C ARG A 64 -0.50 15.61 -24.69
N ASP A 65 -0.80 14.70 -25.61
CA ASP A 65 -0.89 13.29 -25.26
C ASP A 65 0.47 12.81 -24.69
N PRO A 66 0.50 12.05 -23.61
CA PRO A 66 1.76 11.58 -23.02
C PRO A 66 2.63 10.79 -23.99
N ARG A 67 2.04 10.18 -25.04
CA ARG A 67 2.77 9.48 -26.11
C ARG A 67 3.59 10.43 -26.99
N ASP A 68 3.15 11.68 -27.12
CA ASP A 68 3.78 12.70 -27.97
C ASP A 68 4.85 13.50 -27.22
N ILE A 69 5.05 13.26 -25.91
CA ILE A 69 6.06 13.92 -25.12
C ILE A 69 7.37 13.13 -25.20
N PRO A 70 8.42 13.69 -25.85
CA PRO A 70 9.69 12.98 -26.00
C PRO A 70 10.40 12.78 -24.64
N ALA A 71 11.22 11.75 -24.52
CA ALA A 71 11.94 11.42 -23.30
C ALA A 71 12.78 12.58 -22.74
N SER A 72 13.33 13.44 -23.60
CA SER A 72 14.09 14.65 -23.22
C SER A 72 13.26 15.70 -22.49
N GLU A 73 11.94 15.70 -22.67
CA GLU A 73 10.99 16.59 -22.00
C GLU A 73 10.25 15.94 -20.83
N ARG A 74 10.59 14.68 -20.49
CA ARG A 74 10.09 13.96 -19.33
C ARG A 74 11.03 14.16 -18.13
N TYR A 75 10.48 14.33 -16.95
CA TYR A 75 11.21 14.37 -15.69
C TYR A 75 10.99 13.06 -14.93
N TYR A 76 12.01 12.21 -14.95
CA TYR A 76 12.03 10.92 -14.26
C TYR A 76 12.52 11.11 -12.81
N PHE A 77 11.74 11.81 -12.01
CA PHE A 77 12.16 12.35 -10.72
C PHE A 77 12.63 11.29 -9.72
N LEU A 78 12.10 10.06 -9.74
CA LEU A 78 12.59 9.00 -8.85
C LEU A 78 13.98 8.52 -9.28
N GLU A 79 14.22 8.38 -10.57
CA GLU A 79 15.51 7.94 -11.10
C GLU A 79 16.60 9.03 -10.90
N GLU A 80 16.23 10.29 -11.12
CA GLU A 80 17.16 11.41 -10.99
C GLU A 80 17.52 11.69 -9.53
N ARG A 81 16.55 11.61 -8.59
CA ARG A 81 16.78 11.89 -7.17
C ARG A 81 17.35 10.70 -6.40
N TYR A 82 17.08 9.47 -6.85
CA TYR A 82 17.48 8.22 -6.19
C TYR A 82 18.15 7.26 -7.18
N PRO A 83 19.32 7.57 -7.73
CA PRO A 83 19.93 6.78 -8.81
C PRO A 83 20.17 5.31 -8.48
N THR A 84 20.37 4.98 -7.19
CA THR A 84 20.60 3.60 -6.74
C THR A 84 19.34 2.74 -6.79
N TYR A 85 18.18 3.31 -6.51
CA TYR A 85 16.90 2.59 -6.39
C TYR A 85 15.92 2.92 -7.51
N GLY A 86 16.00 4.11 -8.09
CA GLY A 86 15.11 4.58 -9.15
C GLY A 86 13.64 4.38 -8.77
N ASN A 87 12.91 3.73 -9.66
CA ASN A 87 11.49 3.44 -9.45
C ASN A 87 11.21 2.38 -8.36
N LEU A 88 12.25 1.74 -7.81
CA LEU A 88 12.14 0.74 -6.74
C LEU A 88 12.23 1.34 -5.33
N VAL A 89 12.28 2.65 -5.20
CA VAL A 89 12.24 3.29 -3.86
C VAL A 89 11.01 2.85 -3.06
N PRO A 90 11.11 2.78 -1.71
CA PRO A 90 9.99 2.46 -0.83
C PRO A 90 8.76 3.34 -1.06
N ARG A 91 7.59 2.85 -0.67
CA ARG A 91 6.30 3.52 -0.92
C ARG A 91 6.21 4.92 -0.31
N ASP A 92 6.74 5.09 0.88
CA ASP A 92 6.77 6.38 1.58
C ASP A 92 7.64 7.41 0.85
N ILE A 93 8.78 7.00 0.31
CA ILE A 93 9.65 7.85 -0.51
C ILE A 93 8.92 8.22 -1.80
N ALA A 94 8.43 7.23 -2.57
CA ALA A 94 7.72 7.51 -3.81
C ALA A 94 6.52 8.44 -3.60
N THR A 95 5.77 8.26 -2.52
CA THR A 95 4.62 9.11 -2.17
C THR A 95 5.04 10.55 -1.91
N ARG A 96 6.10 10.77 -1.10
CA ARG A 96 6.61 12.12 -0.80
C ARG A 96 7.15 12.82 -2.05
N GLU A 97 7.83 12.07 -2.90
CA GLU A 97 8.34 12.61 -4.16
C GLU A 97 7.22 13.00 -5.14
N ILE A 98 6.17 12.19 -5.25
CA ILE A 98 4.99 12.55 -6.04
C ILE A 98 4.32 13.81 -5.47
N PHE A 99 4.20 13.90 -4.15
CA PHE A 99 3.67 15.10 -3.50
C PHE A 99 4.52 16.34 -3.83
N ASP A 100 5.84 16.24 -3.67
CA ASP A 100 6.77 17.34 -3.95
C ASP A 100 6.67 17.82 -5.41
N VAL A 101 6.74 16.89 -6.35
CA VAL A 101 6.65 17.18 -7.79
C VAL A 101 5.31 17.79 -8.17
N CYS A 102 4.20 17.28 -7.61
CA CYS A 102 2.87 17.78 -7.95
C CYS A 102 2.54 19.10 -7.27
N VAL A 103 2.89 19.28 -5.99
CA VAL A 103 2.48 20.44 -5.17
C VAL A 103 3.53 21.54 -5.20
N ASN A 104 4.77 21.22 -4.84
CA ASN A 104 5.81 22.24 -4.70
C ASN A 104 6.36 22.68 -6.05
N MET A 105 6.50 21.75 -7.00
CA MET A 105 6.96 22.07 -8.35
C MET A 105 5.82 22.39 -9.34
N GLY A 106 4.57 22.08 -9.00
CA GLY A 106 3.41 22.36 -9.84
C GLY A 106 3.32 21.52 -11.12
N LEU A 107 3.98 20.34 -11.16
CA LEU A 107 4.09 19.50 -12.36
C LEU A 107 3.05 18.37 -12.40
N SER A 108 1.98 18.43 -11.59
CA SER A 108 0.90 17.45 -11.69
C SER A 108 0.31 17.40 -13.09
N VAL A 109 0.06 16.18 -13.59
CA VAL A 109 -0.56 15.96 -14.90
C VAL A 109 -2.08 16.14 -14.90
N GLU A 110 -2.67 16.38 -13.73
CA GLU A 110 -4.07 16.79 -13.56
C GLU A 110 -4.16 18.02 -12.64
N LYS A 111 -5.16 18.88 -12.89
CA LYS A 111 -5.34 20.10 -12.09
C LYS A 111 -5.90 19.82 -10.69
N GLU A 112 -6.77 18.85 -10.58
CA GLU A 112 -7.55 18.59 -9.36
C GLU A 112 -6.98 17.48 -8.47
N ARG A 113 -5.95 16.78 -8.95
CA ARG A 113 -5.35 15.63 -8.27
C ARG A 113 -3.84 15.62 -8.39
N LEU A 114 -3.17 14.99 -7.43
CA LEU A 114 -1.72 14.80 -7.44
C LEU A 114 -1.33 13.63 -8.35
N CYS A 115 -1.52 13.78 -9.66
CA CYS A 115 -1.29 12.71 -10.63
C CYS A 115 0.07 12.84 -11.30
N VAL A 116 0.69 11.67 -11.53
CA VAL A 116 1.91 11.49 -12.34
C VAL A 116 1.69 10.33 -13.31
N PHE A 117 2.58 10.15 -14.28
CA PHE A 117 2.56 9.00 -15.16
C PHE A 117 3.37 7.83 -14.61
N LEU A 118 2.84 6.61 -14.78
CA LEU A 118 3.55 5.33 -14.68
C LEU A 118 3.56 4.71 -16.07
N ASP A 119 4.73 4.55 -16.63
CA ASP A 119 4.94 4.15 -18.01
C ASP A 119 5.53 2.74 -18.09
N VAL A 120 4.83 1.84 -18.75
CA VAL A 120 5.26 0.47 -19.04
C VAL A 120 5.37 0.23 -20.54
N THR A 121 5.15 1.26 -21.39
CA THR A 121 5.06 1.13 -22.84
C THR A 121 6.37 0.70 -23.50
N GLU A 122 7.49 0.93 -22.84
CA GLU A 122 8.83 0.56 -23.32
C GLU A 122 9.31 -0.80 -22.81
N LEU A 123 8.48 -1.52 -22.02
CA LEU A 123 8.85 -2.84 -21.50
C LEU A 123 8.82 -3.91 -22.59
N PRO A 124 9.72 -4.91 -22.52
CA PRO A 124 9.69 -6.05 -23.43
C PRO A 124 8.35 -6.80 -23.40
N PRO A 125 7.91 -7.39 -24.54
CA PRO A 125 6.64 -8.12 -24.60
C PRO A 125 6.47 -9.22 -23.55
N GLU A 126 7.53 -9.96 -23.23
CA GLU A 126 7.52 -10.99 -22.20
C GLU A 126 7.28 -10.43 -20.79
N THR A 127 7.76 -9.23 -20.52
CA THR A 127 7.52 -8.52 -19.25
C THR A 127 6.09 -7.99 -19.20
N LEU A 128 5.60 -7.41 -20.27
CA LEU A 128 4.20 -6.97 -20.37
C LEU A 128 3.23 -8.14 -20.18
N HIS A 129 3.55 -9.33 -20.71
CA HIS A 129 2.74 -10.53 -20.52
C HIS A 129 2.67 -10.96 -19.03
N LYS A 130 3.76 -10.84 -18.27
CA LYS A 130 3.72 -11.09 -16.81
C LYS A 130 2.77 -10.12 -16.08
N LEU A 131 2.58 -8.94 -16.61
CA LEU A 131 1.75 -7.89 -16.04
C LEU A 131 0.30 -7.91 -16.55
N ASP A 132 -0.08 -8.81 -17.47
CA ASP A 132 -1.38 -8.80 -18.17
C ASP A 132 -2.56 -8.58 -17.24
N GLY A 133 -2.68 -9.35 -16.16
CA GLY A 133 -3.83 -9.26 -15.26
C GLY A 133 -3.97 -7.90 -14.58
N ILE A 134 -2.87 -7.22 -14.25
CA ILE A 134 -2.91 -5.89 -13.63
C ILE A 134 -3.10 -4.77 -14.66
N LEU A 135 -2.58 -4.93 -15.86
CA LEU A 135 -2.79 -3.99 -16.97
C LEU A 135 -4.25 -4.02 -17.45
N GLU A 136 -4.85 -5.21 -17.57
CA GLU A 136 -6.28 -5.35 -17.86
C GLU A 136 -7.18 -4.69 -16.81
N ILE A 137 -6.82 -4.74 -15.54
CA ILE A 137 -7.55 -4.02 -14.50
C ILE A 137 -7.54 -2.52 -14.78
N TYR A 138 -6.38 -1.95 -15.11
CA TYR A 138 -6.27 -0.54 -15.46
C TYR A 138 -7.14 -0.19 -16.68
N GLU A 139 -7.02 -0.98 -17.75
CA GLU A 139 -7.79 -0.80 -18.98
C GLU A 139 -9.29 -0.83 -18.74
N LYS A 140 -9.79 -1.80 -17.96
CA LYS A 140 -11.21 -1.89 -17.60
C LYS A 140 -11.74 -0.67 -16.85
N PHE A 141 -10.91 -0.05 -16.01
CA PHE A 141 -11.34 1.08 -15.18
C PHE A 141 -11.09 2.45 -15.78
N GLN A 142 -10.12 2.56 -16.67
CA GLN A 142 -9.75 3.84 -17.30
C GLN A 142 -10.15 3.93 -18.77
N GLY A 143 -10.54 2.82 -19.39
CA GLY A 143 -10.86 2.77 -20.84
C GLY A 143 -9.65 3.02 -21.73
N MET A 144 -8.42 2.86 -21.20
CA MET A 144 -7.17 3.16 -21.88
C MET A 144 -6.22 1.98 -21.77
N ASN A 145 -5.63 1.56 -22.89
CA ASN A 145 -4.68 0.46 -22.91
C ASN A 145 -3.30 0.93 -22.39
N PRO A 146 -2.87 0.43 -21.22
CA PRO A 146 -1.61 0.84 -20.61
C PRO A 146 -0.37 0.31 -21.33
N ARG A 147 -0.52 -0.63 -22.25
CA ARG A 147 0.60 -1.15 -23.06
C ARG A 147 1.07 -0.17 -24.14
N VAL A 148 0.23 0.82 -24.47
CA VAL A 148 0.53 1.82 -25.51
C VAL A 148 0.41 3.26 -25.03
N THR A 149 -0.10 3.48 -23.82
CA THR A 149 -0.27 4.82 -23.24
C THR A 149 0.13 4.81 -21.77
N PRO A 150 0.99 5.72 -21.31
CA PRO A 150 1.36 5.85 -19.91
C PRO A 150 0.14 6.00 -19.00
N MET A 151 0.15 5.26 -17.90
CA MET A 151 -0.92 5.23 -16.91
C MET A 151 -0.88 6.47 -16.01
N LYS A 152 -2.01 7.07 -15.72
CA LYS A 152 -2.12 8.04 -14.63
C LYS A 152 -2.22 7.31 -13.30
N ILE A 153 -1.40 7.71 -12.33
CA ILE A 153 -1.40 7.21 -10.95
C ILE A 153 -1.34 8.37 -9.97
N PHE A 154 -1.78 8.13 -8.74
CA PHE A 154 -1.73 9.12 -7.67
C PHE A 154 -1.54 8.49 -6.29
N PRO A 155 -1.03 9.22 -5.27
CA PRO A 155 -0.92 8.71 -3.92
C PRO A 155 -2.29 8.60 -3.24
N ALA A 156 -2.57 7.46 -2.60
CA ALA A 156 -3.81 7.28 -1.85
C ALA A 156 -3.61 6.45 -0.58
N ILE A 157 -4.40 6.73 0.44
CA ILE A 157 -4.43 5.97 1.68
C ILE A 157 -4.72 4.50 1.38
N HIS A 158 -3.92 3.61 1.95
CA HIS A 158 -3.94 2.20 1.59
C HIS A 158 -4.03 1.24 2.76
N TYR A 159 -3.25 1.42 3.81
CA TYR A 159 -3.10 0.45 4.89
C TYR A 159 -2.83 1.13 6.23
N SER A 160 -3.42 0.61 7.30
CA SER A 160 -3.07 0.99 8.67
C SER A 160 -1.99 0.06 9.20
N MET A 161 -0.79 0.59 9.54
CA MET A 161 0.21 -0.19 10.26
C MET A 161 -0.07 -0.21 11.76
N GLY A 162 -0.74 0.80 12.26
CA GLY A 162 -1.30 0.82 13.61
C GLY A 162 -2.58 0.02 13.71
N GLY A 163 -2.95 -0.35 14.92
CA GLY A 163 -4.13 -1.15 15.18
C GLY A 163 -4.36 -1.40 16.66
N MET A 164 -5.21 -2.36 16.96
CA MET A 164 -5.45 -2.80 18.34
C MET A 164 -4.17 -3.37 18.93
N TRP A 165 -3.86 -2.92 20.13
CA TRP A 165 -2.77 -3.50 20.89
C TRP A 165 -3.10 -4.94 21.24
N THR A 166 -2.14 -5.83 20.99
CA THR A 166 -2.24 -7.24 21.34
C THR A 166 -0.97 -7.69 22.06
N ASP A 167 -1.07 -8.74 22.84
CA ASP A 167 0.04 -9.38 23.52
C ASP A 167 0.50 -10.63 22.76
N TYR A 168 1.65 -11.15 23.12
CA TYR A 168 2.12 -12.47 22.73
C TYR A 168 3.02 -13.08 23.80
N ALA A 169 2.99 -14.40 23.91
CA ALA A 169 3.82 -15.13 24.85
C ALA A 169 5.18 -15.47 24.22
N LYS A 170 6.23 -14.90 24.80
CA LYS A 170 7.61 -15.15 24.38
C LYS A 170 8.24 -16.24 25.23
N ASP A 171 8.88 -17.20 24.59
CA ASP A 171 9.74 -18.18 25.25
C ASP A 171 11.09 -17.49 25.59
N GLU A 172 11.41 -17.38 26.85
CA GLU A 172 12.63 -16.72 27.34
C GLU A 172 13.92 -17.42 26.89
N LYS A 173 13.87 -18.72 26.58
CA LYS A 173 15.05 -19.51 26.17
C LYS A 173 15.33 -19.37 24.67
N THR A 174 14.29 -19.43 23.85
CA THR A 174 14.42 -19.43 22.38
C THR A 174 14.19 -18.05 21.80
N GLY A 175 13.56 -17.14 22.52
CA GLY A 175 13.09 -15.85 22.01
C GLY A 175 11.90 -15.99 21.06
N GLY A 176 11.46 -17.20 20.80
CA GLY A 176 10.33 -17.51 19.92
C GLY A 176 8.98 -17.39 20.62
N LEU A 177 7.93 -17.59 19.84
CA LEU A 177 6.55 -17.54 20.31
C LEU A 177 6.15 -18.87 20.95
N ILE A 178 5.46 -18.83 22.09
CA ILE A 178 4.88 -20.02 22.71
C ILE A 178 3.59 -20.39 21.98
N ALA A 179 3.60 -21.41 21.15
CA ALA A 179 2.45 -21.82 20.35
C ALA A 179 1.24 -22.17 21.22
N GLY A 180 0.06 -21.66 20.85
CA GLY A 180 -1.19 -21.94 21.54
C GLY A 180 -1.38 -21.24 22.91
N ASP A 181 -0.44 -20.42 23.35
CA ASP A 181 -0.63 -19.61 24.56
C ASP A 181 -1.80 -18.62 24.36
N PRO A 182 -2.79 -18.59 25.29
CA PRO A 182 -3.95 -17.71 25.18
C PRO A 182 -3.65 -16.22 25.05
N ARG A 183 -2.46 -15.76 25.43
CA ARG A 183 -2.06 -14.36 25.30
C ARG A 183 -1.76 -13.93 23.86
N ASN A 184 -1.39 -14.88 23.00
CA ASN A 184 -1.04 -14.54 21.62
C ASN A 184 -2.22 -13.92 20.89
N GLN A 185 -2.02 -12.72 20.33
CA GLN A 185 -3.05 -11.94 19.63
C GLN A 185 -4.22 -11.49 20.51
N HIS A 186 -4.13 -11.65 21.83
CA HIS A 186 -5.13 -11.21 22.78
C HIS A 186 -4.94 -9.73 23.10
N THR A 187 -6.02 -8.96 23.08
CA THR A 187 -5.98 -7.54 23.47
C THR A 187 -5.92 -7.41 25.01
N ASN A 188 -5.83 -6.18 25.49
CA ASN A 188 -5.96 -5.92 26.94
C ASN A 188 -7.38 -6.14 27.49
N VAL A 189 -8.37 -6.39 26.63
CA VAL A 189 -9.76 -6.70 27.04
C VAL A 189 -9.98 -8.20 26.89
N PRO A 190 -10.36 -8.91 27.96
CA PRO A 190 -10.54 -10.35 27.97
C PRO A 190 -11.50 -10.84 26.86
N GLY A 191 -11.10 -11.87 26.14
CA GLY A 191 -11.89 -12.49 25.07
C GLY A 191 -11.88 -11.76 23.72
N ILE A 192 -11.19 -10.61 23.60
CA ILE A 192 -11.02 -9.90 22.33
C ILE A 192 -9.62 -10.17 21.78
N TYR A 193 -9.58 -10.65 20.54
CA TYR A 193 -8.38 -10.92 19.76
C TYR A 193 -8.34 -10.05 18.52
N ALA A 194 -7.14 -9.63 18.10
CA ALA A 194 -6.95 -8.89 16.85
C ALA A 194 -5.88 -9.56 15.99
N ILE A 195 -6.14 -9.63 14.68
CA ILE A 195 -5.27 -10.30 13.71
C ILE A 195 -5.16 -9.48 12.42
N GLY A 196 -4.10 -9.72 11.66
CA GLY A 196 -3.86 -9.07 10.37
C GLY A 196 -3.76 -7.55 10.50
N GLU A 197 -4.42 -6.80 9.63
CA GLU A 197 -4.38 -5.33 9.63
C GLU A 197 -4.98 -4.69 10.88
N ALA A 198 -5.82 -5.42 11.63
CA ALA A 198 -6.39 -4.92 12.88
C ALA A 198 -5.39 -4.89 14.05
N ASP A 199 -4.27 -5.59 13.92
CA ASP A 199 -3.20 -5.69 14.90
C ASP A 199 -2.06 -4.71 14.58
N TYR A 200 -1.47 -4.10 15.60
CA TYR A 200 -0.43 -3.08 15.46
C TYR A 200 1.01 -3.60 15.33
N HIS A 201 1.26 -4.89 15.59
CA HIS A 201 2.62 -5.42 15.81
C HIS A 201 3.51 -5.53 14.57
N TYR A 202 2.92 -5.88 13.40
CA TYR A 202 3.71 -6.53 12.35
C TYR A 202 4.65 -5.62 11.58
N HIS A 203 4.33 -4.34 11.45
CA HIS A 203 4.94 -3.52 10.42
C HIS A 203 5.67 -2.28 10.93
N GLY A 204 5.45 -1.89 12.19
CA GLY A 204 6.00 -0.63 12.71
C GLY A 204 5.59 0.56 11.85
N GLY A 205 6.53 1.44 11.53
CA GLY A 205 6.27 2.67 10.78
C GLY A 205 6.14 2.51 9.26
N ASN A 206 6.50 1.34 8.70
CA ASN A 206 6.46 1.13 7.24
C ASN A 206 6.26 -0.34 6.87
N ARG A 207 5.23 -0.64 6.09
CA ARG A 207 4.92 -1.98 5.62
C ARG A 207 5.52 -2.25 4.24
N LEU A 208 6.22 -3.36 4.09
CA LEU A 208 6.73 -3.83 2.81
C LEU A 208 5.61 -4.44 1.96
N GLY A 209 5.77 -4.39 0.63
CA GLY A 209 4.82 -4.98 -0.32
C GLY A 209 4.55 -6.45 -0.02
N ALA A 210 3.33 -6.92 -0.26
CA ALA A 210 2.81 -8.27 -0.01
C ALA A 210 2.72 -8.71 1.47
N ASN A 211 3.43 -8.09 2.41
CA ASN A 211 3.46 -8.50 3.81
C ASN A 211 2.11 -8.38 4.54
N SER A 212 1.14 -7.62 4.03
CA SER A 212 -0.19 -7.58 4.65
C SER A 212 -0.93 -8.91 4.59
N LEU A 213 -0.87 -9.60 3.44
CA LEU A 213 -1.46 -10.93 3.31
C LEU A 213 -0.71 -11.96 4.15
N LEU A 214 0.62 -11.86 4.21
CA LEU A 214 1.43 -12.74 5.03
C LEU A 214 1.07 -12.58 6.51
N SER A 215 0.91 -11.37 7.03
CA SER A 215 0.49 -11.14 8.41
C SER A 215 -0.90 -11.68 8.71
N CYS A 216 -1.85 -11.57 7.76
CA CYS A 216 -3.19 -12.15 7.90
C CYS A 216 -3.15 -13.68 7.99
N ILE A 217 -2.38 -14.33 7.10
CA ILE A 217 -2.25 -15.80 7.09
C ILE A 217 -1.56 -16.27 8.39
N PHE A 218 -0.43 -15.65 8.75
CA PHE A 218 0.31 -15.99 9.94
C PHE A 218 -0.56 -15.87 11.20
N SER A 219 -1.18 -14.72 11.42
CA SER A 219 -2.00 -14.50 12.60
C SER A 219 -3.26 -15.37 12.64
N GLY A 220 -3.87 -15.64 11.48
CA GLY A 220 -5.00 -16.56 11.38
C GLY A 220 -4.65 -17.99 11.80
N LEU A 221 -3.50 -18.48 11.37
CA LEU A 221 -3.00 -19.80 11.79
C LEU A 221 -2.62 -19.83 13.28
N LEU A 222 -2.04 -18.74 13.78
CA LEU A 222 -1.58 -18.64 15.16
C LEU A 222 -2.73 -18.57 16.15
N VAL A 223 -3.78 -17.78 15.85
CA VAL A 223 -4.81 -17.42 16.84
C VAL A 223 -5.77 -18.55 17.18
N ALA A 224 -6.05 -19.45 16.25
CA ALA A 224 -7.07 -20.49 16.43
C ALA A 224 -6.82 -21.38 17.68
N PRO A 225 -5.64 -21.98 17.89
CA PRO A 225 -5.35 -22.73 19.11
C PRO A 225 -5.34 -21.84 20.36
N CYS A 226 -4.95 -20.57 20.25
CA CYS A 226 -4.90 -19.64 21.39
C CYS A 226 -6.31 -19.34 21.93
N VAL A 227 -7.25 -19.02 21.04
CA VAL A 227 -8.67 -18.82 21.38
C VAL A 227 -9.28 -20.09 21.97
N THR A 228 -8.99 -21.26 21.37
CA THR A 228 -9.48 -22.54 21.87
C THR A 228 -8.98 -22.82 23.30
N ASN A 229 -7.70 -22.55 23.54
CA ASN A 229 -7.12 -22.76 24.87
C ASN A 229 -7.65 -21.75 25.90
N TYR A 230 -7.85 -20.48 25.49
CA TYR A 230 -8.51 -19.48 26.33
C TYR A 230 -9.93 -19.93 26.73
N ALA A 231 -10.73 -20.39 25.79
CA ALA A 231 -12.09 -20.84 26.07
C ALA A 231 -12.15 -22.00 27.07
N LYS A 232 -11.10 -22.84 27.17
CA LYS A 232 -11.00 -23.91 28.19
C LYS A 232 -10.71 -23.38 29.59
N THR A 233 -10.33 -22.12 29.74
CA THR A 233 -10.05 -21.50 31.05
C THR A 233 -11.25 -20.78 31.66
N LEU A 234 -12.33 -20.64 30.90
CA LEU A 234 -13.59 -20.06 31.32
C LEU A 234 -14.52 -21.12 31.96
#